data_0b207426caeef1e88fc98a12c4b6e015
#
_entry.id   0b207426caeef1e88fc98a12c4b6e015
#
_cell.length_a   1.000
_cell.length_b   1.000
_cell.length_c   1.000
_cell.angle_alpha   90.00
_cell.angle_beta   90.00
_cell.angle_gamma   90.00
#
_symmetry.space_group_name_H-M   'P 1'
#
loop_
_entity.id
_entity.type
_entity.pdbx_description
1 polymer ?
#
loop_
_entity_poly.entity_id
_entity_poly.type
_entity_poly.pdbx_seq_one_letter_code
_entity_poly.pdbx_strand_id
1 'polypeptide(L)'
;MALIDIRDLTFAYPGSYDNVFEHLSLQLDTHWRLGLVGRNGRGKTTLLRLLQRQYEYDGAISVPVPLDCFPSPVSAPERDTLTILEEQEPGLELWRIYKELDMLEVDAGVLFRPYSSLSGGEQVKVLLAAPVSYTHLRAHETKANL
;
A
#
# COMPACT_ATOMS: atom_id res chain seq x y z
N MET A 1 5.42 23.37 -2.79
CA MET A 1 4.24 22.61 -3.27
C MET A 1 4.70 21.57 -4.26
N ALA A 2 4.47 20.31 -3.98
CA ALA A 2 4.84 19.23 -4.87
C ALA A 2 3.59 18.67 -5.57
N LEU A 3 3.68 18.48 -6.88
CA LEU A 3 2.57 17.96 -7.69
C LEU A 3 2.95 16.61 -8.29
N ILE A 4 2.05 15.67 -8.15
CA ILE A 4 2.06 14.45 -8.96
C ILE A 4 1.37 14.84 -10.26
N ASP A 5 2.11 14.76 -11.36
CA ASP A 5 1.62 15.18 -12.67
C ASP A 5 1.52 13.99 -13.60
N ILE A 6 0.31 13.71 -14.05
CA ILE A 6 0.01 12.64 -15.00
C ILE A 6 -0.43 13.32 -16.30
N ARG A 7 0.26 13.00 -17.39
CA ARG A 7 -0.02 13.59 -18.70
C ARG A 7 -0.20 12.51 -19.74
N ASP A 8 -1.35 12.53 -20.37
CA ASP A 8 -1.67 11.69 -21.53
C ASP A 8 -1.41 10.21 -21.28
N LEU A 9 -1.77 9.73 -20.07
CA LEU A 9 -1.57 8.36 -19.66
C LEU A 9 -2.49 7.43 -20.40
N THR A 10 -1.90 6.47 -21.12
CA THR A 10 -2.63 5.38 -21.77
C THR A 10 -2.01 4.08 -21.29
N PHE A 11 -2.83 3.17 -20.80
CA PHE A 11 -2.38 1.89 -20.26
C PHE A 11 -3.39 0.78 -20.52
N ALA A 12 -2.86 -0.35 -20.96
CA ALA A 12 -3.57 -1.63 -21.00
C ALA A 12 -2.65 -2.72 -20.44
N TYR A 13 -3.23 -3.72 -19.79
CA TYR A 13 -2.45 -4.85 -19.32
C TYR A 13 -1.88 -5.63 -20.52
N PRO A 14 -0.66 -6.22 -20.37
CA PRO A 14 -0.10 -7.05 -21.44
C PRO A 14 -1.06 -8.14 -21.87
N GLY A 15 -1.28 -8.25 -23.18
CA GLY A 15 -2.22 -9.22 -23.74
C GLY A 15 -3.69 -8.80 -23.75
N SER A 16 -4.01 -7.64 -23.20
CA SER A 16 -5.36 -7.08 -23.24
C SER A 16 -5.51 -6.09 -24.39
N TYR A 17 -6.65 -6.11 -25.04
CA TYR A 17 -7.01 -5.14 -26.08
C TYR A 17 -7.71 -3.91 -25.51
N ASP A 18 -8.18 -4.00 -24.26
CA ASP A 18 -8.93 -2.92 -23.63
C ASP A 18 -8.00 -2.05 -22.79
N ASN A 19 -8.03 -0.75 -23.04
CA ASN A 19 -7.29 0.20 -22.24
C ASN A 19 -7.97 0.41 -20.88
N VAL A 20 -7.19 0.38 -19.81
CA VAL A 20 -7.66 0.78 -18.48
C VAL A 20 -7.75 2.30 -18.39
N PHE A 21 -6.76 2.99 -18.95
CA PHE A 21 -6.72 4.44 -19.08
C PHE A 21 -6.42 4.83 -20.53
N GLU A 22 -7.09 5.87 -21.01
CA GLU A 22 -6.86 6.46 -22.30
C GLU A 22 -6.68 7.97 -22.17
N HIS A 23 -5.49 8.45 -22.52
CA HIS A 23 -5.17 9.87 -22.52
C HIS A 23 -5.57 10.60 -21.23
N LEU A 24 -5.33 9.94 -20.09
CA LEU A 24 -5.63 10.51 -18.78
C LEU A 24 -4.61 11.57 -18.41
N SER A 25 -5.09 12.78 -18.13
CA SER A 25 -4.25 13.86 -17.60
C SER A 25 -4.84 14.36 -16.29
N LEU A 26 -3.99 14.44 -15.27
CA LEU A 26 -4.40 14.71 -13.91
C LEU A 26 -3.24 15.28 -13.11
N GLN A 27 -3.53 16.26 -12.26
CA GLN A 27 -2.55 16.80 -11.31
C GLN A 27 -3.07 16.62 -9.89
N LEU A 28 -2.20 16.11 -9.01
CA LEU A 28 -2.51 15.89 -7.61
C LEU A 28 -1.47 16.60 -6.75
N ASP A 29 -1.92 17.41 -5.81
CA ASP A 29 -1.03 18.00 -4.83
C ASP A 29 -0.72 16.96 -3.74
N THR A 30 0.56 16.78 -3.41
CA THR A 30 0.99 15.82 -2.40
C THR A 30 0.50 16.15 -0.99
N HIS A 31 0.00 17.36 -0.76
CA HIS A 31 -0.58 17.78 0.51
C HIS A 31 -2.08 17.48 0.62
N TRP A 32 -2.72 17.09 -0.47
CA TRP A 32 -4.13 16.77 -0.45
C TRP A 32 -4.38 15.41 0.19
N ARG A 33 -5.54 15.30 0.82
CA ARG A 33 -6.12 14.02 1.24
C ARG A 33 -7.24 13.68 0.29
N LEU A 34 -7.02 12.69 -0.54
CA LEU A 34 -7.94 12.35 -1.62
C LEU A 34 -8.52 10.96 -1.42
N GLY A 35 -9.81 10.85 -1.71
CA GLY A 35 -10.45 9.57 -1.83
C GLY A 35 -10.48 9.12 -3.29
N LEU A 36 -10.02 7.93 -3.56
CA LEU A 36 -10.11 7.31 -4.88
C LEU A 36 -11.27 6.33 -4.85
N VAL A 37 -12.37 6.70 -5.51
CA VAL A 37 -13.61 5.94 -5.50
C VAL A 37 -13.94 5.40 -6.87
N GLY A 38 -14.61 4.26 -6.89
CA GLY A 38 -15.04 3.62 -8.12
C GLY A 38 -15.40 2.17 -7.86
N ARG A 39 -16.03 1.53 -8.83
CA ARG A 39 -16.35 0.10 -8.75
C ARG A 39 -15.07 -0.72 -8.81
N ASN A 40 -15.09 -1.91 -8.21
CA ASN A 40 -14.01 -2.87 -8.32
C ASN A 40 -13.75 -3.20 -9.80
N GLY A 41 -12.47 -3.29 -10.17
CA GLY A 41 -12.07 -3.55 -11.56
C GLY A 41 -12.06 -2.33 -12.47
N ARG A 42 -12.22 -1.12 -11.93
CA ARG A 42 -12.23 0.14 -12.71
C ARG A 42 -10.90 0.88 -12.69
N GLY A 43 -9.82 0.23 -12.29
CA GLY A 43 -8.48 0.77 -12.43
C GLY A 43 -7.91 1.48 -11.21
N LYS A 44 -8.59 1.49 -10.05
CA LYS A 44 -8.06 2.14 -8.84
C LYS A 44 -6.70 1.59 -8.42
N THR A 45 -6.61 0.28 -8.27
CA THR A 45 -5.35 -0.40 -7.92
C THR A 45 -4.32 -0.23 -9.03
N THR A 46 -4.76 -0.28 -10.29
CA THR A 46 -3.89 -0.10 -11.44
C THR A 46 -3.24 1.29 -11.43
N LEU A 47 -4.01 2.34 -11.13
CA LEU A 47 -3.47 3.69 -11.03
C LEU A 47 -2.39 3.79 -9.95
N LEU A 48 -2.63 3.22 -8.78
CA LEU A 48 -1.65 3.22 -7.69
C LEU A 48 -0.37 2.49 -8.08
N ARG A 49 -0.48 1.36 -8.76
CA ARG A 49 0.68 0.60 -9.24
C ARG A 49 1.45 1.32 -10.34
N LEU A 50 0.77 2.05 -11.20
CA LEU A 50 1.43 2.90 -12.21
C LEU A 50 2.19 4.04 -11.56
N LEU A 51 1.64 4.67 -10.54
CA LEU A 51 2.34 5.70 -9.76
C LEU A 51 3.61 5.15 -9.10
N GLN A 52 3.60 3.89 -8.71
CA GLN A 52 4.77 3.19 -8.16
C GLN A 52 5.71 2.64 -9.23
N ARG A 53 5.43 2.90 -10.50
CA ARG A 53 6.24 2.46 -11.64
C ARG A 53 6.38 0.93 -11.75
N GLN A 54 5.32 0.20 -11.40
CA GLN A 54 5.32 -1.26 -11.50
C GLN A 54 4.98 -1.77 -12.90
N TYR A 55 4.47 -0.92 -13.77
CA TYR A 55 4.11 -1.26 -15.15
C TYR A 55 4.66 -0.23 -16.13
N GLU A 56 4.85 -0.67 -17.36
CA GLU A 56 5.14 0.23 -18.47
C GLU A 56 3.84 0.88 -18.98
N TYR A 57 3.93 2.12 -19.40
CA TYR A 57 2.77 2.90 -19.85
C TYR A 57 3.17 3.89 -20.93
N ASP A 58 2.19 4.37 -21.68
CA ASP A 58 2.36 5.49 -22.61
C ASP A 58 1.97 6.79 -21.91
N GLY A 59 2.67 7.87 -22.21
CA GLY A 59 2.47 9.18 -21.57
C GLY A 59 3.56 9.49 -20.57
N ALA A 60 3.28 10.41 -19.66
CA ALA A 60 4.26 10.84 -18.66
C ALA A 60 3.64 10.87 -17.26
N ILE A 61 4.37 10.34 -16.30
CA ILE A 61 4.04 10.44 -14.88
C ILE A 61 5.25 11.02 -14.16
N SER A 62 5.04 12.14 -13.49
CA SER A 62 6.06 12.78 -12.66
C SER A 62 5.64 12.74 -11.20
N VAL A 63 6.45 12.09 -10.37
CA VAL A 63 6.23 11.97 -8.93
C VAL A 63 7.47 12.51 -8.21
N PRO A 64 7.41 13.75 -7.70
CA PRO A 64 8.59 14.41 -7.12
C PRO A 64 8.92 13.97 -5.69
N VAL A 65 8.10 13.11 -5.09
CA VAL A 65 8.28 12.62 -3.72
C VAL A 65 8.27 11.10 -3.70
N PRO A 66 8.89 10.47 -2.71
CA PRO A 66 8.78 9.02 -2.53
C PRO A 66 7.34 8.62 -2.29
N LEU A 67 6.90 7.52 -2.90
CA LEU A 67 5.57 6.94 -2.69
C LEU A 67 5.70 5.58 -2.04
N ASP A 68 4.92 5.39 -0.99
CA ASP A 68 4.72 4.09 -0.38
C ASP A 68 3.25 3.72 -0.46
N CYS A 69 2.97 2.45 -0.65
CA CYS A 69 1.62 1.91 -0.58
C CYS A 69 1.43 1.07 0.67
N PHE A 70 0.30 1.24 1.29
CA PHE A 70 -0.11 0.37 2.37
C PHE A 70 -1.37 -0.41 1.96
N PRO A 71 -1.45 -1.71 2.26
CA PRO A 71 -0.41 -2.53 2.91
C PRO A 71 0.75 -2.83 1.97
N SER A 72 1.96 -2.86 2.55
CA SER A 72 3.16 -3.24 1.79
C SER A 72 3.09 -4.71 1.39
N PRO A 73 3.61 -5.08 0.21
CA PRO A 73 3.70 -6.48 -0.18
C PRO A 73 4.55 -7.28 0.83
N VAL A 74 4.09 -8.47 1.17
CA VAL A 74 4.81 -9.38 2.04
C VAL A 74 5.52 -10.42 1.19
N SER A 75 6.86 -10.51 1.31
CA SER A 75 7.62 -11.61 0.72
C SER A 75 7.49 -12.83 1.61
N ALA A 76 7.27 -14.00 1.05
CA ALA A 76 7.14 -15.26 1.79
C ALA A 76 5.97 -15.25 2.80
N PRO A 77 4.71 -15.09 2.32
CA PRO A 77 3.53 -15.06 3.21
C PRO A 77 3.23 -16.39 3.89
N GLU A 78 3.89 -17.46 3.51
CA GLU A 78 3.80 -18.78 4.16
C GLU A 78 4.54 -18.85 5.50
N ARG A 79 5.34 -17.83 5.84
CA ARG A 79 6.08 -17.78 7.10
C ARG A 79 5.19 -17.26 8.23
N ASP A 80 5.60 -17.54 9.46
CA ASP A 80 4.87 -17.05 10.63
C ASP A 80 4.81 -15.52 10.63
N THR A 81 3.67 -15.00 11.01
CA THR A 81 3.41 -13.56 11.02
C THR A 81 4.44 -12.80 11.87
N LEU A 82 4.78 -13.32 13.05
CA LEU A 82 5.79 -12.70 13.91
C LEU A 82 7.15 -12.60 13.21
N THR A 83 7.57 -13.65 12.50
CA THR A 83 8.83 -13.64 11.76
C THR A 83 8.83 -12.55 10.68
N ILE A 84 7.72 -12.39 9.97
CA ILE A 84 7.58 -11.35 8.94
C ILE A 84 7.70 -9.97 9.56
N LEU A 85 7.05 -9.72 10.69
CA LEU A 85 7.11 -8.44 11.39
C LEU A 85 8.52 -8.13 11.91
N GLU A 86 9.21 -9.14 12.45
CA GLU A 86 10.58 -8.98 12.92
C GLU A 86 11.57 -8.69 11.79
N GLU A 87 11.35 -9.22 10.61
CA GLU A 87 12.17 -8.92 9.44
C GLU A 87 11.96 -7.49 8.93
N GLN A 88 10.72 -7.02 8.96
CA GLN A 88 10.41 -5.66 8.55
C GLN A 88 10.90 -4.62 9.55
N GLU A 89 10.91 -4.98 10.82
CA GLU A 89 11.26 -4.11 11.93
C GLU A 89 12.27 -4.79 12.86
N PRO A 90 13.57 -4.79 12.54
CA PRO A 90 14.59 -5.26 13.47
C PRO A 90 14.53 -4.46 14.78
N GLY A 91 14.54 -5.16 15.90
CA GLY A 91 14.43 -4.51 17.21
C GLY A 91 13.00 -4.32 17.70
N LEU A 92 12.04 -4.92 17.04
CA LEU A 92 10.64 -4.87 17.43
C LEU A 92 10.44 -5.46 18.83
N GLU A 93 9.78 -4.71 19.70
CA GLU A 93 9.46 -5.16 21.06
C GLU A 93 8.11 -5.88 21.07
N LEU A 94 8.12 -7.14 21.49
CA LEU A 94 6.94 -8.02 21.46
C LEU A 94 5.77 -7.45 22.27
N TRP A 95 6.04 -6.81 23.42
CA TRP A 95 4.99 -6.23 24.26
C TRP A 95 4.23 -5.11 23.55
N ARG A 96 4.91 -4.36 22.68
CA ARG A 96 4.25 -3.32 21.88
C ARG A 96 3.31 -3.91 20.86
N ILE A 97 3.73 -4.99 20.22
CA ILE A 97 2.86 -5.70 19.26
C ILE A 97 1.60 -6.19 19.97
N TYR A 98 1.75 -6.83 21.13
CA TYR A 98 0.60 -7.31 21.90
C TYR A 98 -0.36 -6.19 22.27
N LYS A 99 0.19 -5.06 22.69
CA LYS A 99 -0.62 -3.89 23.03
C LYS A 99 -1.40 -3.36 21.82
N GLU A 100 -0.73 -3.21 20.69
CA GLU A 100 -1.36 -2.72 19.46
C GLU A 100 -2.40 -3.68 18.92
N LEU A 101 -2.14 -4.98 18.95
CA LEU A 101 -3.12 -5.99 18.54
C LEU A 101 -4.36 -5.98 19.43
N ASP A 102 -4.17 -5.80 20.73
CA ASP A 102 -5.28 -5.69 21.68
C ASP A 102 -6.16 -4.47 21.36
N MET A 103 -5.52 -3.35 21.07
CA MET A 103 -6.23 -2.13 20.66
C MET A 103 -6.99 -2.29 19.33
N LEU A 104 -6.48 -3.13 18.43
CA LEU A 104 -7.10 -3.42 17.14
C LEU A 104 -8.08 -4.60 17.22
N GLU A 105 -8.29 -5.14 18.41
CA GLU A 105 -9.19 -6.28 18.67
C GLU A 105 -8.79 -7.54 17.88
N VAL A 106 -7.48 -7.80 17.80
CA VAL A 106 -6.94 -8.98 17.14
C VAL A 106 -6.30 -9.90 18.18
N ASP A 107 -6.63 -11.19 18.14
CA ASP A 107 -6.03 -12.19 18.99
C ASP A 107 -4.53 -12.31 18.70
N ALA A 108 -3.69 -12.23 19.74
CA ALA A 108 -2.25 -12.34 19.61
C ALA A 108 -1.81 -13.69 19.05
N GLY A 109 -2.62 -14.72 19.09
CA GLY A 109 -2.35 -16.02 18.48
C GLY A 109 -2.06 -15.95 16.98
N VAL A 110 -2.50 -14.90 16.29
CA VAL A 110 -2.22 -14.69 14.86
C VAL A 110 -0.72 -14.56 14.58
N LEU A 111 0.07 -14.12 15.55
CA LEU A 111 1.53 -13.98 15.39
C LEU A 111 2.24 -15.31 15.15
N PHE A 112 1.67 -16.40 15.63
CA PHE A 112 2.25 -17.74 15.55
C PHE A 112 1.65 -18.58 14.43
N ARG A 113 0.83 -17.96 13.58
CA ARG A 113 0.23 -18.58 12.40
C ARG A 113 0.87 -18.03 11.13
N PRO A 114 0.90 -18.81 10.03
CA PRO A 114 1.35 -18.28 8.74
C PRO A 114 0.54 -17.06 8.34
N TYR A 115 1.22 -16.04 7.83
CA TYR A 115 0.56 -14.80 7.39
C TYR A 115 -0.52 -15.08 6.35
N SER A 116 -0.27 -16.02 5.45
CA SER A 116 -1.24 -16.40 4.40
C SER A 116 -2.52 -17.02 4.96
N SER A 117 -2.52 -17.52 6.19
CA SER A 117 -3.69 -18.11 6.83
C SER A 117 -4.61 -17.08 7.48
N LEU A 118 -4.16 -15.83 7.62
CA LEU A 118 -4.93 -14.76 8.22
C LEU A 118 -5.99 -14.24 7.24
N SER A 119 -7.11 -13.74 7.78
CA SER A 119 -8.08 -13.00 6.96
C SER A 119 -7.47 -11.71 6.43
N GLY A 120 -8.05 -11.14 5.37
CA GLY A 120 -7.58 -9.87 4.82
C GLY A 120 -7.53 -8.76 5.86
N GLY A 121 -8.55 -8.67 6.71
CA GLY A 121 -8.60 -7.70 7.81
C GLY A 121 -7.53 -7.93 8.86
N GLU A 122 -7.30 -9.18 9.24
CA GLU A 122 -6.23 -9.53 10.18
C GLU A 122 -4.85 -9.20 9.60
N GLN A 123 -4.61 -9.48 8.33
CA GLN A 123 -3.36 -9.15 7.66
C GLN A 123 -3.06 -7.65 7.72
N VAL A 124 -4.04 -6.82 7.42
CA VAL A 124 -3.89 -5.36 7.51
C VAL A 124 -3.60 -4.93 8.94
N LYS A 125 -4.33 -5.46 9.90
CA LYS A 125 -4.19 -5.07 11.31
C LYS A 125 -2.82 -5.46 11.89
N VAL A 126 -2.28 -6.63 11.54
CA VAL A 126 -0.94 -7.02 12.02
C VAL A 126 0.15 -6.14 11.43
N LEU A 127 0.01 -5.70 10.18
CA LEU A 127 0.96 -4.76 9.59
C LEU A 127 0.87 -3.37 10.25
N LEU A 128 -0.32 -2.95 10.67
CA LEU A 128 -0.52 -1.72 11.44
C LEU A 128 0.04 -1.80 12.85
N ALA A 129 0.12 -3.00 13.42
CA ALA A 129 0.61 -3.21 14.78
C ALA A 129 2.11 -3.02 14.93
N ALA A 130 2.88 -3.05 13.86
CA ALA A 130 4.32 -2.80 13.90
C ALA A 130 4.58 -1.29 14.13
N PRO A 131 5.18 -0.88 15.25
CA PRO A 131 5.23 0.53 15.64
C PRO A 131 5.96 1.44 14.65
N VAL A 132 7.05 0.97 14.04
CA VAL A 132 7.83 1.78 13.10
C VAL A 132 7.11 1.87 11.77
N SER A 133 6.52 0.77 11.30
CA SER A 133 5.67 0.79 10.10
C SER A 133 4.51 1.77 10.26
N TYR A 134 3.90 1.80 11.43
CA TYR A 134 2.84 2.75 11.73
C TYR A 134 3.33 4.20 11.66
N THR A 135 4.50 4.49 12.20
CA THR A 135 5.10 5.82 12.13
C THR A 135 5.37 6.24 10.68
N HIS A 136 5.91 5.34 9.88
CA HIS A 136 6.11 5.58 8.45
C HIS A 136 4.79 5.81 7.71
N LEU A 137 3.79 5.00 7.98
CA LEU A 137 2.47 5.16 7.38
C LEU A 137 1.86 6.52 7.68
N ARG A 138 1.95 7.00 8.92
CA ARG A 138 1.45 8.34 9.25
C ARG A 138 2.15 9.43 8.47
N ALA A 139 3.46 9.32 8.30
CA ALA A 139 4.22 10.28 7.52
C ALA A 139 3.83 10.24 6.03
N HIS A 140 3.60 9.05 5.49
CA HIS A 140 3.24 8.86 4.08
C HIS A 140 1.77 9.14 3.80
N GLU A 141 0.86 8.85 4.71
CA GLU A 141 -0.54 9.22 4.59
C GLU A 141 -0.75 10.70 4.34
N THR A 142 0.05 11.57 4.97
CA THR A 142 -0.05 13.01 4.75
C THR A 142 0.45 13.43 3.37
N LYS A 143 1.21 12.59 2.67
CA LYS A 143 1.82 12.90 1.37
C LYS A 143 1.13 12.25 0.19
N ALA A 144 0.64 11.03 0.36
CA ALA A 144 0.14 10.22 -0.73
C ALA A 144 -1.11 9.43 -0.33
N ASN A 145 -1.99 10.05 0.41
CA ASN A 145 -3.22 9.45 0.88
C ASN A 145 -4.24 9.31 -0.27
N LEU A 146 -4.02 8.29 -1.07
CA LEU A 146 -4.88 7.95 -2.20
C LEU A 146 -5.80 6.80 -1.86
#